data_d15c2cfa8ef71337c4e2fa922273b4f1
#
_entry.id   d15c2cfa8ef71337c4e2fa922273b4f1
#
_cell.length_a   1.000
_cell.length_b   1.000
_cell.length_c   1.000
_cell.angle_alpha   90.00
_cell.angle_beta   90.00
_cell.angle_gamma   90.00
#
_symmetry.space_group_name_H-M   'P 1'
#
loop_
_entity.id
_entity.type
_entity.pdbx_description
1 polymer ?
#
loop_
_entity_poly.entity_id
_entity_poly.type
_entity_poly.pdbx_seq_one_letter_code
_entity_poly.pdbx_strand_id
1 'polypeptide(L)'
;MKPIRLYPLVLFIAMSFLSVELTAQARFYPAARSGGSYMHNFYFPPSPSATPWAPDWSPDSEWIAVAMQGSIWKVDPDTGRAYELTYNDAYHSSPDWSPDGKWIIYTADYEHQRIQLEILNLESGESHILTDDQAIYTDPVFSPDGSQVAYVSTNPSGYFNVYVRAISGGKWVGEPIAISRDNEYGSNRLYFGSGDMHITPAWLPDGNELLIVSNRNVPLGSGNVLRVPAVEDGILQATTVLAEQTLYRTRPDVSIDGRRFVYTSTSGS
;
A
#
# COMPACT_ATOMS: atom_id res chain seq x y z
N MET A 1 76.10 14.81 37.15
CA MET A 1 74.97 15.08 36.25
C MET A 1 74.46 13.73 35.75
N LYS A 2 73.30 13.31 36.19
CA LYS A 2 72.64 12.09 35.75
C LYS A 2 71.67 12.42 34.59
N PRO A 3 71.65 11.66 33.48
CA PRO A 3 70.70 11.91 32.39
C PRO A 3 69.27 11.49 32.76
N ILE A 4 68.35 12.41 32.50
CA ILE A 4 66.93 12.19 32.64
C ILE A 4 66.48 11.29 31.48
N ARG A 5 66.00 10.09 31.81
CA ARG A 5 65.34 9.20 30.83
C ARG A 5 63.91 9.68 30.66
N LEU A 6 63.59 10.22 29.48
CA LEU A 6 62.24 10.41 29.02
C LEU A 6 61.61 9.05 28.67
N TYR A 7 60.60 8.65 29.43
CA TYR A 7 59.69 7.55 29.00
C TYR A 7 58.71 8.10 28.00
N PRO A 8 58.50 7.45 26.86
CA PRO A 8 57.40 7.84 25.99
C PRO A 8 56.10 7.53 26.66
N LEU A 9 55.31 8.58 26.89
CA LEU A 9 53.91 8.47 27.32
C LEU A 9 53.12 7.82 26.16
N VAL A 10 52.90 6.52 26.28
CA VAL A 10 51.98 5.81 25.38
C VAL A 10 50.59 6.28 25.73
N LEU A 11 50.08 7.22 24.96
CA LEU A 11 48.71 7.65 25.04
C LEU A 11 47.84 6.51 24.48
N PHE A 12 47.34 5.66 25.39
CA PHE A 12 46.24 4.73 25.07
C PHE A 12 45.01 5.59 24.82
N ILE A 13 44.76 5.94 23.55
CA ILE A 13 43.43 6.34 23.10
C ILE A 13 42.62 5.09 23.19
N ALA A 14 41.89 4.93 24.28
CA ALA A 14 40.77 4.03 24.35
C ALA A 14 39.73 4.54 23.35
N MET A 15 39.80 4.09 22.12
CA MET A 15 38.65 4.08 21.21
C MET A 15 37.60 3.21 21.88
N SER A 16 36.77 3.84 22.69
CA SER A 16 35.48 3.29 23.01
C SER A 16 34.74 3.19 21.68
N PHE A 17 34.82 1.99 21.09
CA PHE A 17 33.83 1.57 20.14
C PHE A 17 32.50 1.66 20.87
N LEU A 18 31.80 2.78 20.73
CA LEU A 18 30.37 2.76 20.83
C LEU A 18 29.92 1.78 19.74
N SER A 19 29.77 0.52 20.14
CA SER A 19 28.90 -0.38 19.45
C SER A 19 27.53 0.29 19.53
N VAL A 20 27.18 1.05 18.51
CA VAL A 20 25.79 1.30 18.22
C VAL A 20 25.27 -0.10 17.96
N GLU A 21 24.74 -0.73 19.01
CA GLU A 21 23.84 -1.83 18.81
C GLU A 21 22.71 -1.24 17.97
N LEU A 22 22.78 -1.45 16.65
CA LEU A 22 21.61 -1.47 15.82
C LEU A 22 20.76 -2.65 16.37
N THR A 23 20.11 -2.40 17.47
CA THR A 23 18.90 -3.15 17.78
C THR A 23 18.00 -2.83 16.61
N ALA A 24 17.89 -3.77 15.68
CA ALA A 24 16.74 -3.85 14.81
C ALA A 24 15.55 -4.01 15.76
N GLN A 25 15.09 -2.91 16.32
CA GLN A 25 13.82 -2.90 17.02
C GLN A 25 12.84 -3.28 15.94
N ALA A 26 12.26 -4.47 16.09
CA ALA A 26 11.09 -4.81 15.35
C ALA A 26 10.10 -3.66 15.57
N ARG A 27 9.96 -2.80 14.56
CA ARG A 27 9.08 -1.64 14.62
C ARG A 27 7.69 -2.21 14.47
N PHE A 28 6.99 -2.35 15.56
CA PHE A 28 5.61 -2.79 15.55
C PHE A 28 4.73 -1.59 15.21
N TYR A 29 3.81 -1.78 14.30
CA TYR A 29 2.76 -0.81 14.06
C TYR A 29 2.02 -0.49 15.36
N PRO A 30 1.59 0.75 15.57
CA PRO A 30 0.95 1.17 16.82
C PRO A 30 -0.19 0.28 17.28
N ALA A 31 -1.00 -0.23 16.37
CA ALA A 31 -2.09 -1.15 16.68
C ALA A 31 -1.62 -2.50 17.19
N ALA A 32 -0.43 -2.95 16.84
CA ALA A 32 0.15 -4.18 17.37
C ALA A 32 0.53 -4.06 18.85
N ARG A 33 0.75 -2.85 19.36
CA ARG A 33 1.09 -2.59 20.76
C ARG A 33 -0.11 -2.65 21.70
N SER A 34 -1.30 -2.44 21.19
CA SER A 34 -2.52 -2.41 21.99
C SER A 34 -3.20 -3.76 22.17
N GLY A 35 -2.59 -4.84 21.74
CA GLY A 35 -3.17 -6.20 21.82
C GLY A 35 -4.42 -6.39 20.98
N GLY A 36 -4.72 -5.41 20.12
CA GLY A 36 -5.86 -5.41 19.23
C GLY A 36 -5.57 -6.13 17.92
N SER A 37 -6.02 -5.60 16.88
CA SER A 37 -6.02 -6.13 15.55
C SER A 37 -4.75 -6.82 15.06
N TYR A 38 -4.94 -7.98 14.54
CA TYR A 38 -3.85 -8.84 14.08
C TYR A 38 -3.38 -8.50 12.66
N MET A 39 -4.17 -7.81 11.86
CA MET A 39 -3.85 -7.58 10.45
C MET A 39 -2.73 -6.57 10.23
N HIS A 40 -2.51 -5.67 11.17
CA HIS A 40 -1.34 -4.79 11.14
C HIS A 40 -0.01 -5.57 11.13
N ASN A 41 0.00 -6.77 11.69
CA ASN A 41 1.18 -7.62 11.69
C ASN A 41 1.44 -8.30 10.33
N PHE A 42 0.49 -8.25 9.43
CA PHE A 42 0.59 -8.85 8.09
C PHE A 42 0.94 -7.85 7.00
N TYR A 43 1.04 -6.56 7.35
CA TYR A 43 1.59 -5.60 6.43
C TYR A 43 3.12 -5.69 6.44
N PHE A 44 3.67 -6.06 5.30
CA PHE A 44 5.10 -6.05 5.07
C PHE A 44 5.37 -4.99 4.00
N PRO A 45 5.97 -3.84 4.38
CA PRO A 45 6.36 -2.86 3.38
C PRO A 45 7.33 -3.52 2.41
N PRO A 46 7.17 -3.31 1.11
CA PRO A 46 8.11 -3.82 0.13
C PRO A 46 9.52 -3.32 0.42
N SER A 47 10.50 -4.18 0.25
CA SER A 47 11.90 -3.75 0.35
C SER A 47 12.21 -2.73 -0.73
N PRO A 48 13.01 -1.69 -0.45
CA PRO A 48 13.50 -0.78 -1.48
C PRO A 48 14.15 -1.58 -2.60
N SER A 49 13.61 -1.49 -3.79
CA SER A 49 14.07 -2.22 -4.96
C SER A 49 14.29 -1.27 -6.11
N ALA A 50 15.36 -1.51 -6.87
CA ALA A 50 15.58 -0.83 -8.13
C ALA A 50 14.64 -1.36 -9.25
N THR A 51 13.93 -2.47 -9.00
CA THR A 51 12.95 -3.00 -9.95
C THR A 51 11.64 -2.22 -9.81
N PRO A 52 11.12 -1.61 -10.87
CA PRO A 52 9.81 -0.97 -10.86
C PRO A 52 8.69 -1.98 -10.53
N TRP A 53 7.71 -1.53 -9.76
CA TRP A 53 6.54 -2.33 -9.43
C TRP A 53 5.30 -1.47 -9.24
N ALA A 54 4.12 -2.07 -9.16
CA ALA A 54 2.82 -1.41 -9.10
C ALA A 54 2.67 -0.34 -10.21
N PRO A 55 2.77 -0.72 -11.49
CA PRO A 55 2.65 0.22 -12.59
C PRO A 55 1.20 0.70 -12.73
N ASP A 56 1.05 1.97 -13.08
CA ASP A 56 -0.21 2.55 -13.50
C ASP A 56 0.00 3.50 -14.68
N TRP A 57 -0.86 3.43 -15.69
CA TRP A 57 -0.76 4.24 -16.89
C TRP A 57 -1.33 5.64 -16.69
N SER A 58 -0.64 6.65 -17.21
CA SER A 58 -1.23 7.97 -17.35
C SER A 58 -2.43 7.91 -18.31
N PRO A 59 -3.46 8.78 -18.13
CA PRO A 59 -4.67 8.75 -18.94
C PRO A 59 -4.44 8.94 -20.44
N ASP A 60 -3.37 9.65 -20.81
CA ASP A 60 -2.94 9.87 -22.21
C ASP A 60 -2.10 8.70 -22.76
N SER A 61 -1.77 7.71 -21.93
CA SER A 61 -0.92 6.57 -22.27
C SER A 61 0.53 6.94 -22.65
N GLU A 62 1.00 8.14 -22.28
CA GLU A 62 2.37 8.58 -22.56
C GLU A 62 3.36 8.19 -21.46
N TRP A 63 2.87 7.94 -20.26
CA TRP A 63 3.69 7.67 -19.07
C TRP A 63 3.17 6.47 -18.28
N ILE A 64 4.08 5.85 -17.53
CA ILE A 64 3.74 4.86 -16.50
C ILE A 64 4.25 5.37 -15.15
N ALA A 65 3.36 5.51 -14.18
CA ALA A 65 3.77 5.70 -12.79
C ALA A 65 4.18 4.36 -12.21
N VAL A 66 5.28 4.33 -11.45
CA VAL A 66 5.80 3.13 -10.79
C VAL A 66 6.37 3.48 -9.43
N ALA A 67 6.35 2.53 -8.50
CA ALA A 67 7.14 2.59 -7.29
C ALA A 67 8.52 1.99 -7.54
N MET A 68 9.58 2.72 -7.22
CA MET A 68 10.96 2.27 -7.38
C MET A 68 11.87 2.99 -6.38
N GLN A 69 12.75 2.26 -5.72
CA GLN A 69 13.72 2.80 -4.74
C GLN A 69 13.11 3.60 -3.57
N GLY A 70 11.83 3.36 -3.25
CA GLY A 70 11.12 4.05 -2.19
C GLY A 70 10.45 5.36 -2.61
N SER A 71 10.48 5.69 -3.89
CA SER A 71 9.83 6.87 -4.48
C SER A 71 8.83 6.48 -5.56
N ILE A 72 7.96 7.41 -5.94
CA ILE A 72 7.15 7.30 -7.14
C ILE A 72 7.91 7.94 -8.30
N TRP A 73 7.95 7.21 -9.41
CA TRP A 73 8.60 7.61 -10.65
C TRP A 73 7.60 7.61 -11.79
N LYS A 74 7.78 8.48 -12.76
CA LYS A 74 7.14 8.33 -14.07
C LYS A 74 8.18 7.86 -15.09
N VAL A 75 7.79 6.89 -15.88
CA VAL A 75 8.63 6.24 -16.88
C VAL A 75 8.01 6.44 -18.25
N ASP A 76 8.82 6.85 -19.21
CA ASP A 76 8.49 6.86 -20.63
C ASP A 76 8.61 5.41 -21.16
N PRO A 77 7.51 4.78 -21.61
CA PRO A 77 7.53 3.39 -22.02
C PRO A 77 8.34 3.14 -23.30
N ASP A 78 8.49 4.14 -24.14
CA ASP A 78 9.19 4.00 -25.43
C ASP A 78 10.71 4.10 -25.27
N THR A 79 11.16 4.99 -24.39
CA THR A 79 12.59 5.28 -24.21
C THR A 79 13.18 4.67 -22.94
N GLY A 80 12.36 4.24 -22.00
CA GLY A 80 12.77 3.77 -20.67
C GLY A 80 13.32 4.87 -19.78
N ARG A 81 13.17 6.15 -20.14
CA ARG A 81 13.59 7.26 -19.28
C ARG A 81 12.66 7.36 -18.08
N ALA A 82 13.24 7.47 -16.89
CA ALA A 82 12.52 7.59 -15.64
C ALA A 82 12.79 8.94 -14.98
N TYR A 83 11.76 9.53 -14.39
CA TYR A 83 11.83 10.78 -13.65
C TYR A 83 11.22 10.57 -12.28
N GLU A 84 12.01 10.84 -11.24
CA GLU A 84 11.54 10.78 -9.86
C GLU A 84 10.54 11.90 -9.59
N LEU A 85 9.39 11.54 -9.03
CA LEU A 85 8.30 12.48 -8.73
C LEU A 85 8.21 12.80 -7.24
N THR A 86 8.57 11.85 -6.38
CA THR A 86 8.51 12.03 -4.93
C THR A 86 9.84 11.66 -4.29
N TYR A 87 10.28 12.46 -3.33
CA TYR A 87 11.49 12.18 -2.56
C TYR A 87 11.37 12.84 -1.18
N ASN A 88 11.04 12.06 -0.19
CA ASN A 88 11.06 12.45 1.21
C ASN A 88 11.49 11.25 2.06
N ASP A 89 11.42 11.35 3.37
CA ASP A 89 11.84 10.28 4.28
C ASP A 89 10.86 9.09 4.35
N ALA A 90 9.71 9.17 3.67
CA ALA A 90 8.75 8.08 3.59
C ALA A 90 9.10 7.11 2.44
N TYR A 91 8.68 5.85 2.59
CA TYR A 91 8.69 4.88 1.52
C TYR A 91 7.37 4.97 0.74
N HIS A 92 7.44 5.37 -0.52
CA HIS A 92 6.28 5.53 -1.39
C HIS A 92 6.03 4.29 -2.25
N SER A 93 4.76 3.93 -2.38
CA SER A 93 4.33 2.74 -3.11
C SER A 93 2.91 2.85 -3.65
N SER A 94 2.51 1.89 -4.49
CA SER A 94 1.15 1.79 -5.03
C SER A 94 0.61 3.11 -5.60
N PRO A 95 1.29 3.73 -6.57
CA PRO A 95 0.76 4.91 -7.24
C PRO A 95 -0.45 4.57 -8.09
N ASP A 96 -1.37 5.53 -8.18
CA ASP A 96 -2.50 5.50 -9.09
C ASP A 96 -2.74 6.90 -9.67
N TRP A 97 -2.95 6.98 -10.97
CA TRP A 97 -3.06 8.23 -11.70
C TRP A 97 -4.51 8.69 -11.79
N SER A 98 -4.78 9.95 -11.47
CA SER A 98 -6.13 10.47 -11.66
C SER A 98 -6.53 10.51 -13.14
N PRO A 99 -7.80 10.22 -13.50
CA PRO A 99 -8.25 10.20 -14.90
C PRO A 99 -8.09 11.53 -15.63
N ASP A 100 -8.00 12.66 -14.92
CA ASP A 100 -7.74 13.97 -15.50
C ASP A 100 -6.24 14.29 -15.71
N GLY A 101 -5.37 13.35 -15.30
CA GLY A 101 -3.91 13.47 -15.45
C GLY A 101 -3.23 14.46 -14.52
N LYS A 102 -3.95 15.05 -13.56
CA LYS A 102 -3.39 16.12 -12.71
C LYS A 102 -2.79 15.63 -11.40
N TRP A 103 -3.18 14.44 -10.95
CA TRP A 103 -2.83 13.93 -9.64
C TRP A 103 -2.28 12.51 -9.73
N ILE A 104 -1.40 12.18 -8.80
CA ILE A 104 -1.05 10.80 -8.46
C ILE A 104 -1.31 10.64 -6.97
N ILE A 105 -2.14 9.63 -6.61
CA ILE A 105 -2.33 9.20 -5.23
C ILE A 105 -1.45 7.99 -4.97
N TYR A 106 -0.92 7.85 -3.76
CA TYR A 106 -0.02 6.75 -3.42
C TYR A 106 -0.01 6.45 -1.91
N THR A 107 0.54 5.30 -1.57
CA THR A 107 0.81 4.91 -0.18
C THR A 107 2.16 5.47 0.25
N ALA A 108 2.22 6.11 1.42
CA ALA A 108 3.42 6.61 2.05
C ALA A 108 3.63 5.94 3.42
N ASP A 109 4.74 5.21 3.58
CA ASP A 109 5.13 4.54 4.81
C ASP A 109 6.21 5.34 5.54
N TYR A 110 5.83 5.98 6.63
CA TYR A 110 6.71 6.76 7.47
C TYR A 110 7.39 5.87 8.52
N GLU A 111 8.57 5.38 8.19
CA GLU A 111 9.41 4.57 9.09
C GLU A 111 8.70 3.33 9.67
N HIS A 112 7.77 2.72 8.92
CA HIS A 112 6.95 1.58 9.36
C HIS A 112 6.11 1.84 10.62
N GLN A 113 5.88 3.10 10.95
CA GLN A 113 5.08 3.49 12.11
C GLN A 113 3.73 4.07 11.72
N ARG A 114 3.65 4.64 10.53
CA ARG A 114 2.47 5.32 10.03
C ARG A 114 2.39 5.15 8.52
N ILE A 115 1.39 4.45 8.05
CA ILE A 115 1.17 4.17 6.63
C ILE A 115 -0.07 4.92 6.20
N GLN A 116 0.11 5.92 5.37
CA GLN A 116 -0.90 6.90 5.02
C GLN A 116 -1.06 7.01 3.51
N LEU A 117 -2.13 7.66 3.06
CA LEU A 117 -2.29 8.07 1.68
C LEU A 117 -1.78 9.49 1.51
N GLU A 118 -1.01 9.70 0.48
CA GLU A 118 -0.60 11.00 -0.02
C GLU A 118 -1.07 11.22 -1.45
N ILE A 119 -1.17 12.47 -1.83
CA ILE A 119 -1.50 12.87 -3.19
C ILE A 119 -0.55 13.96 -3.67
N LEU A 120 -0.02 13.76 -4.88
CA LEU A 120 0.87 14.69 -5.57
C LEU A 120 0.11 15.44 -6.65
N ASN A 121 0.21 16.75 -6.65
CA ASN A 121 -0.20 17.58 -7.77
C ASN A 121 0.92 17.64 -8.83
N LEU A 122 0.67 17.15 -10.02
CA LEU A 122 1.69 17.07 -11.07
C LEU A 122 2.03 18.43 -11.72
N GLU A 123 1.13 19.41 -11.59
CA GLU A 123 1.36 20.76 -12.12
C GLU A 123 2.25 21.57 -11.16
N SER A 124 1.96 21.54 -9.87
CA SER A 124 2.74 22.28 -8.87
C SER A 124 3.96 21.52 -8.36
N GLY A 125 3.97 20.18 -8.44
CA GLY A 125 4.95 19.30 -7.83
C GLY A 125 4.82 19.18 -6.31
N GLU A 126 3.72 19.67 -5.72
CA GLU A 126 3.48 19.61 -4.28
C GLU A 126 2.65 18.38 -3.91
N SER A 127 3.07 17.68 -2.85
CA SER A 127 2.30 16.59 -2.25
C SER A 127 1.74 16.98 -0.88
N HIS A 128 0.66 16.31 -0.48
CA HIS A 128 0.14 16.42 0.88
C HIS A 128 -0.52 15.12 1.35
N ILE A 129 -0.54 14.94 2.66
CA ILE A 129 -1.12 13.78 3.32
C ILE A 129 -2.65 13.88 3.29
N LEU A 130 -3.31 12.80 2.89
CA LEU A 130 -4.77 12.70 2.87
C LEU A 130 -5.35 12.05 4.12
N THR A 131 -4.57 11.19 4.79
CA THR A 131 -4.98 10.47 6.00
C THR A 131 -3.94 10.68 7.10
N ASP A 132 -4.36 10.89 8.34
CA ASP A 132 -3.44 11.21 9.44
C ASP A 132 -3.93 10.65 10.77
N ASP A 133 -3.91 9.33 10.91
CA ASP A 133 -4.22 8.62 12.15
C ASP A 133 -3.30 7.41 12.34
N GLN A 134 -3.64 6.54 13.27
CA GLN A 134 -2.84 5.36 13.63
C GLN A 134 -3.19 4.10 12.81
N ALA A 135 -4.13 4.21 11.87
CA ALA A 135 -4.48 3.09 11.00
C ALA A 135 -3.51 2.96 9.83
N ILE A 136 -3.57 1.84 9.17
CA ILE A 136 -2.91 1.60 7.90
C ILE A 136 -3.87 2.02 6.78
N TYR A 137 -3.35 2.76 5.81
CA TYR A 137 -4.02 3.12 4.57
C TYR A 137 -3.12 2.73 3.40
N THR A 138 -3.64 1.94 2.46
CA THR A 138 -2.84 1.43 1.34
C THR A 138 -3.69 1.18 0.09
N ASP A 139 -3.02 0.90 -1.02
CA ASP A 139 -3.60 0.54 -2.32
C ASP A 139 -4.73 1.47 -2.78
N PRO A 140 -4.50 2.80 -2.83
CA PRO A 140 -5.50 3.74 -3.33
C PRO A 140 -5.66 3.62 -4.84
N VAL A 141 -6.90 3.72 -5.34
CA VAL A 141 -7.22 3.73 -6.77
C VAL A 141 -8.36 4.71 -7.07
N PHE A 142 -8.19 5.58 -8.05
CA PHE A 142 -9.24 6.52 -8.50
C PHE A 142 -10.37 5.79 -9.22
N SER A 143 -11.59 6.27 -9.02
CA SER A 143 -12.73 5.88 -9.88
C SER A 143 -12.50 6.36 -11.31
N PRO A 144 -13.10 5.69 -12.32
CA PRO A 144 -12.92 6.06 -13.73
C PRO A 144 -13.29 7.50 -14.07
N ASP A 145 -14.18 8.11 -13.30
CA ASP A 145 -14.57 9.53 -13.44
C ASP A 145 -13.74 10.48 -12.56
N GLY A 146 -12.84 9.96 -11.74
CA GLY A 146 -11.97 10.73 -10.84
C GLY A 146 -12.66 11.36 -9.63
N SER A 147 -13.95 11.08 -9.42
CA SER A 147 -14.72 11.68 -8.32
C SER A 147 -14.56 10.98 -6.98
N GLN A 148 -14.04 9.76 -6.98
CA GLN A 148 -13.87 8.92 -5.81
C GLN A 148 -12.51 8.23 -5.83
N VAL A 149 -12.10 7.75 -4.64
CA VAL A 149 -10.94 6.86 -4.47
C VAL A 149 -11.39 5.67 -3.63
N ALA A 150 -11.11 4.46 -4.13
CA ALA A 150 -11.15 3.26 -3.33
C ALA A 150 -9.78 3.02 -2.70
N TYR A 151 -9.75 2.54 -1.48
CA TYR A 151 -8.51 2.25 -0.75
C TYR A 151 -8.74 1.19 0.32
N VAL A 152 -7.66 0.64 0.81
CA VAL A 152 -7.67 -0.29 1.94
C VAL A 152 -7.34 0.46 3.22
N SER A 153 -8.09 0.21 4.29
CA SER A 153 -7.75 0.72 5.62
C SER A 153 -8.05 -0.28 6.72
N THR A 154 -7.33 -0.14 7.83
CA THR A 154 -7.61 -0.86 9.07
C THR A 154 -8.47 -0.06 10.07
N ASN A 155 -8.87 1.16 9.72
CA ASN A 155 -9.75 2.00 10.56
C ASN A 155 -11.24 1.67 10.29
N PRO A 156 -12.13 1.56 11.29
CA PRO A 156 -11.83 1.56 12.74
C PRO A 156 -11.60 0.14 13.32
N SER A 157 -11.84 -0.91 12.53
CA SER A 157 -11.93 -2.29 13.03
C SER A 157 -10.58 -2.92 13.36
N GLY A 158 -9.50 -2.37 12.79
CA GLY A 158 -8.18 -2.95 12.82
C GLY A 158 -7.95 -4.08 11.81
N TYR A 159 -8.93 -4.41 10.98
CA TYR A 159 -8.82 -5.38 9.89
C TYR A 159 -8.75 -4.67 8.55
N PHE A 160 -8.07 -5.27 7.58
CA PHE A 160 -8.02 -4.74 6.23
C PHE A 160 -9.39 -4.80 5.57
N ASN A 161 -9.95 -3.63 5.32
CA ASN A 161 -11.23 -3.44 4.66
C ASN A 161 -11.10 -2.44 3.52
N VAL A 162 -11.97 -2.56 2.53
CA VAL A 162 -12.05 -1.64 1.41
C VAL A 162 -13.05 -0.52 1.72
N TYR A 163 -12.62 0.69 1.47
CA TYR A 163 -13.41 1.91 1.62
C TYR A 163 -13.43 2.67 0.30
N VAL A 164 -14.48 3.46 0.10
CA VAL A 164 -14.57 4.44 -0.98
C VAL A 164 -14.86 5.81 -0.38
N ARG A 165 -14.17 6.84 -0.85
CA ARG A 165 -14.41 8.21 -0.42
C ARG A 165 -14.36 9.16 -1.59
N ALA A 166 -15.24 10.16 -1.60
CA ALA A 166 -15.23 11.20 -2.61
C ALA A 166 -14.00 12.11 -2.45
N ILE A 167 -13.47 12.57 -3.60
CA ILE A 167 -12.31 13.46 -3.67
C ILE A 167 -12.58 14.56 -4.69
N SER A 168 -12.10 15.77 -4.40
CA SER A 168 -12.17 16.90 -5.32
C SER A 168 -11.01 17.85 -5.08
N GLY A 169 -10.32 18.26 -6.14
CA GLY A 169 -9.17 19.17 -6.04
C GLY A 169 -8.06 18.64 -5.11
N GLY A 170 -7.83 17.34 -5.11
CA GLY A 170 -6.85 16.67 -4.27
C GLY A 170 -7.22 16.58 -2.79
N LYS A 171 -8.47 16.78 -2.40
CA LYS A 171 -8.93 16.76 -1.00
C LYS A 171 -10.14 15.88 -0.83
N TRP A 172 -10.23 15.20 0.31
CA TRP A 172 -11.40 14.42 0.68
C TRP A 172 -12.67 15.28 0.76
N VAL A 173 -13.78 14.71 0.30
CA VAL A 173 -15.12 15.26 0.41
C VAL A 173 -16.01 14.26 1.17
N GLY A 174 -16.68 14.72 2.21
CA GLY A 174 -17.57 13.86 3.00
C GLY A 174 -16.84 12.74 3.77
N GLU A 175 -17.61 11.79 4.26
CA GLU A 175 -17.12 10.64 5.00
C GLU A 175 -16.89 9.43 4.08
N PRO A 176 -15.98 8.51 4.43
CA PRO A 176 -15.80 7.28 3.67
C PRO A 176 -17.00 6.35 3.85
N ILE A 177 -17.33 5.60 2.80
CA ILE A 177 -18.24 4.45 2.89
C ILE A 177 -17.44 3.16 2.97
N ALA A 178 -17.84 2.26 3.87
CA ALA A 178 -17.22 0.95 4.01
C ALA A 178 -17.83 -0.03 3.02
N ILE A 179 -17.05 -0.46 2.04
CA ILE A 179 -17.46 -1.50 1.09
C ILE A 179 -17.42 -2.87 1.77
N SER A 180 -16.44 -3.07 2.64
CA SER A 180 -16.32 -4.26 3.48
C SER A 180 -16.02 -3.84 4.91
N ARG A 181 -16.75 -4.38 5.87
CA ARG A 181 -16.51 -4.27 7.32
C ARG A 181 -16.88 -5.53 8.07
N ASP A 182 -17.31 -6.53 7.33
CA ASP A 182 -17.69 -7.83 7.83
C ASP A 182 -16.46 -8.74 7.78
N ASN A 183 -15.71 -8.74 8.88
CA ASN A 183 -14.53 -9.56 9.05
C ASN A 183 -14.90 -10.79 9.88
N GLU A 184 -15.80 -11.62 9.36
CA GLU A 184 -16.19 -12.87 10.00
C GLU A 184 -14.99 -13.82 10.10
N TYR A 185 -14.89 -14.50 11.25
CA TYR A 185 -13.83 -15.46 11.50
C TYR A 185 -14.14 -16.75 10.76
N GLY A 186 -13.37 -17.03 9.70
CA GLY A 186 -13.43 -18.33 9.05
C GLY A 186 -12.92 -19.42 9.99
N SER A 187 -13.77 -20.42 10.25
CA SER A 187 -13.49 -21.50 11.21
C SER A 187 -12.32 -22.42 10.83
N ASN A 188 -11.79 -22.35 9.62
CA ASN A 188 -10.82 -23.29 9.06
C ASN A 188 -9.58 -22.64 8.44
N ARG A 189 -9.17 -21.46 8.91
CA ARG A 189 -7.98 -20.80 8.37
C ARG A 189 -6.70 -21.34 9.00
N LEU A 190 -5.74 -21.62 8.14
CA LEU A 190 -4.39 -22.05 8.55
C LEU A 190 -3.41 -20.86 8.66
N TYR A 191 -3.68 -19.74 7.97
CA TYR A 191 -2.81 -18.58 7.91
C TYR A 191 -3.60 -17.27 8.05
N PHE A 192 -2.89 -16.17 8.32
CA PHE A 192 -3.42 -14.81 8.44
C PHE A 192 -4.40 -14.56 9.59
N GLY A 193 -4.36 -15.38 10.62
CA GLY A 193 -5.24 -15.21 11.77
C GLY A 193 -6.69 -15.57 11.44
N SER A 194 -7.61 -15.12 12.29
CA SER A 194 -9.01 -15.50 12.24
C SER A 194 -9.92 -14.51 11.51
N GLY A 195 -9.42 -13.32 11.17
CA GLY A 195 -10.21 -12.29 10.49
C GLY A 195 -10.13 -12.34 8.97
N ASP A 196 -11.19 -11.95 8.30
CA ASP A 196 -11.20 -11.78 6.84
C ASP A 196 -10.40 -10.54 6.43
N MET A 197 -9.66 -10.66 5.34
CA MET A 197 -8.97 -9.55 4.69
C MET A 197 -9.66 -9.21 3.36
N HIS A 198 -9.80 -7.93 3.10
CA HIS A 198 -10.30 -7.39 1.85
C HIS A 198 -9.29 -6.35 1.37
N ILE A 199 -8.63 -6.63 0.25
CA ILE A 199 -7.44 -5.88 -0.19
C ILE A 199 -7.46 -5.61 -1.70
N THR A 200 -6.57 -4.74 -2.14
CA THR A 200 -6.24 -4.44 -3.54
C THR A 200 -7.47 -4.20 -4.41
N PRO A 201 -8.23 -3.11 -4.17
CA PRO A 201 -9.37 -2.76 -4.99
C PRO A 201 -8.93 -2.34 -6.40
N ALA A 202 -9.80 -2.62 -7.39
CA ALA A 202 -9.71 -2.09 -8.75
C ALA A 202 -11.11 -1.78 -9.26
N TRP A 203 -11.31 -0.59 -9.82
CA TRP A 203 -12.60 -0.19 -10.34
C TRP A 203 -12.98 -0.91 -11.63
N LEU A 204 -14.25 -1.25 -11.77
CA LEU A 204 -14.81 -1.54 -13.08
C LEU A 204 -15.04 -0.22 -13.84
N PRO A 205 -14.97 -0.26 -15.20
CA PRO A 205 -15.01 0.97 -16.01
C PRO A 205 -16.29 1.79 -15.88
N ASP A 206 -17.39 1.19 -15.41
CA ASP A 206 -18.65 1.89 -15.15
C ASP A 206 -18.68 2.67 -13.84
N GLY A 207 -17.65 2.50 -12.98
CA GLY A 207 -17.53 3.18 -11.70
C GLY A 207 -18.53 2.72 -10.62
N ASN A 208 -19.28 1.64 -10.87
CA ASN A 208 -20.31 1.17 -9.93
C ASN A 208 -19.84 0.00 -9.08
N GLU A 209 -18.80 -0.69 -9.48
CA GLU A 209 -18.32 -1.91 -8.86
C GLU A 209 -16.80 -1.95 -8.78
N LEU A 210 -16.30 -2.77 -7.89
CA LEU A 210 -14.88 -3.04 -7.66
C LEU A 210 -14.59 -4.53 -7.85
N LEU A 211 -13.40 -4.84 -8.35
CA LEU A 211 -12.74 -6.11 -8.06
C LEU A 211 -11.92 -5.93 -6.79
N ILE A 212 -12.00 -6.90 -5.89
CA ILE A 212 -11.17 -6.96 -4.69
C ILE A 212 -10.64 -8.37 -4.49
N VAL A 213 -9.52 -8.50 -3.80
CA VAL A 213 -9.06 -9.80 -3.32
C VAL A 213 -9.55 -9.99 -1.89
N SER A 214 -10.17 -11.13 -1.63
CA SER A 214 -10.73 -11.44 -0.31
C SER A 214 -10.50 -12.90 0.05
N ASN A 215 -10.01 -13.14 1.25
CA ASN A 215 -9.85 -14.49 1.79
C ASN A 215 -11.10 -14.99 2.56
N ARG A 216 -12.22 -14.27 2.45
CA ARG A 216 -13.48 -14.67 3.05
C ARG A 216 -13.86 -16.10 2.62
N ASN A 217 -14.14 -16.97 3.59
CA ASN A 217 -14.44 -18.38 3.37
C ASN A 217 -13.34 -19.19 2.65
N VAL A 218 -12.11 -18.68 2.60
CA VAL A 218 -10.97 -19.37 1.97
C VAL A 218 -9.93 -19.71 3.03
N PRO A 219 -9.60 -21.00 3.23
CA PRO A 219 -8.68 -21.42 4.30
C PRO A 219 -7.21 -21.15 4.01
N LEU A 220 -6.81 -21.02 2.74
CA LEU A 220 -5.43 -20.86 2.30
C LEU A 220 -5.30 -19.79 1.22
N GLY A 221 -4.13 -19.17 1.12
CA GLY A 221 -3.84 -18.14 0.13
C GLY A 221 -4.43 -16.76 0.49
N SER A 222 -4.30 -15.81 -0.43
CA SER A 222 -4.86 -14.46 -0.27
C SER A 222 -6.38 -14.41 -0.50
N GLY A 223 -6.93 -15.46 -1.08
CA GLY A 223 -8.36 -15.60 -1.32
C GLY A 223 -8.77 -15.50 -2.79
N ASN A 224 -10.05 -15.25 -2.96
CA ASN A 224 -10.70 -15.14 -4.26
C ASN A 224 -10.65 -13.70 -4.78
N VAL A 225 -10.80 -13.54 -6.09
CA VAL A 225 -11.16 -12.25 -6.69
C VAL A 225 -12.68 -12.15 -6.68
N LEU A 226 -13.17 -11.13 -6.00
CA LEU A 226 -14.62 -10.86 -5.87
C LEU A 226 -14.96 -9.59 -6.66
N ARG A 227 -16.13 -9.59 -7.27
CA ARG A 227 -16.79 -8.40 -7.81
C ARG A 227 -17.80 -7.91 -6.80
N VAL A 228 -17.69 -6.65 -6.41
CA VAL A 228 -18.38 -6.06 -5.26
C VAL A 228 -18.98 -4.72 -5.66
N PRO A 229 -20.27 -4.46 -5.43
CA PRO A 229 -20.83 -3.13 -5.62
C PRO A 229 -20.11 -2.06 -4.77
N ALA A 230 -19.84 -0.91 -5.35
CA ALA A 230 -19.17 0.21 -4.67
C ALA A 230 -20.15 1.00 -3.78
N VAL A 231 -20.88 0.30 -2.93
CA VAL A 231 -21.86 0.86 -1.98
C VAL A 231 -21.54 0.39 -0.57
N GLU A 232 -22.15 1.01 0.42
CA GLU A 232 -21.99 0.59 1.81
C GLU A 232 -22.40 -0.89 1.97
N ASP A 233 -21.53 -1.67 2.65
CA ASP A 233 -21.67 -3.11 2.83
C ASP A 233 -21.81 -3.92 1.52
N GLY A 234 -21.28 -3.40 0.41
CA GLY A 234 -21.34 -4.07 -0.89
C GLY A 234 -20.78 -5.49 -0.88
N ILE A 235 -19.85 -5.80 0.05
CA ILE A 235 -19.30 -7.16 0.23
C ILE A 235 -20.39 -8.22 0.48
N LEU A 236 -21.54 -7.85 1.02
CA LEU A 236 -22.65 -8.77 1.23
C LEU A 236 -23.34 -9.20 -0.08
N GLN A 237 -23.12 -8.44 -1.15
CA GLN A 237 -23.62 -8.71 -2.50
C GLN A 237 -22.53 -9.21 -3.45
N ALA A 238 -21.34 -9.51 -2.90
CA ALA A 238 -20.20 -9.91 -3.69
C ALA A 238 -20.44 -11.19 -4.49
N THR A 239 -19.92 -11.22 -5.70
CA THR A 239 -19.88 -12.41 -6.55
C THR A 239 -18.44 -12.83 -6.79
N THR A 240 -18.16 -14.14 -6.77
CA THR A 240 -16.82 -14.65 -7.03
C THR A 240 -16.57 -14.68 -8.54
N VAL A 241 -15.53 -13.95 -8.96
CA VAL A 241 -15.09 -13.92 -10.36
C VAL A 241 -14.01 -14.98 -10.60
N LEU A 242 -13.11 -15.16 -9.63
CA LEU A 242 -12.07 -16.15 -9.69
C LEU A 242 -11.92 -16.82 -8.33
N ALA A 243 -12.14 -18.15 -8.30
CA ALA A 243 -12.00 -18.98 -7.10
C ALA A 243 -10.80 -19.90 -7.23
N GLU A 244 -9.90 -19.80 -6.26
CA GLU A 244 -8.82 -20.76 -6.10
C GLU A 244 -8.24 -20.66 -4.71
N GLN A 245 -8.03 -21.78 -4.06
CA GLN A 245 -7.79 -21.81 -2.62
C GLN A 245 -6.31 -21.88 -2.18
N THR A 246 -5.39 -22.01 -3.12
CA THR A 246 -3.98 -22.34 -2.79
C THR A 246 -2.96 -21.31 -3.23
N LEU A 247 -3.37 -20.32 -4.01
CA LEU A 247 -2.47 -19.30 -4.55
C LEU A 247 -2.63 -17.96 -3.85
N TYR A 248 -1.52 -17.24 -3.80
CA TYR A 248 -1.56 -15.82 -3.44
C TYR A 248 -1.89 -15.00 -4.69
N ARG A 249 -2.92 -14.16 -4.57
CA ARG A 249 -3.34 -13.23 -5.61
C ARG A 249 -3.39 -11.83 -5.06
N THR A 250 -3.08 -10.89 -5.92
CA THR A 250 -3.14 -9.47 -5.56
C THR A 250 -3.26 -8.64 -6.81
N ARG A 251 -3.64 -7.39 -6.63
CA ARG A 251 -3.62 -6.35 -7.66
C ARG A 251 -4.36 -6.76 -8.92
N PRO A 252 -5.66 -7.05 -8.83
CA PRO A 252 -6.48 -7.12 -10.02
C PRO A 252 -6.47 -5.74 -10.70
N ASP A 253 -6.47 -5.75 -12.03
CA ASP A 253 -6.65 -4.54 -12.83
C ASP A 253 -7.53 -4.85 -14.01
N VAL A 254 -8.42 -3.93 -14.39
CA VAL A 254 -9.51 -4.17 -15.33
C VAL A 254 -9.27 -3.41 -16.62
N SER A 255 -9.44 -4.10 -17.75
CA SER A 255 -9.37 -3.45 -19.06
C SER A 255 -10.47 -2.38 -19.21
N ILE A 256 -10.17 -1.31 -19.96
CA ILE A 256 -11.09 -0.18 -20.17
C ILE A 256 -12.45 -0.57 -20.74
N ASP A 257 -12.53 -1.69 -21.45
CA ASP A 257 -13.78 -2.25 -21.97
C ASP A 257 -14.53 -3.15 -20.98
N GLY A 258 -13.98 -3.36 -19.77
CA GLY A 258 -14.53 -4.20 -18.71
C GLY A 258 -14.58 -5.70 -19.01
N ARG A 259 -13.99 -6.14 -20.12
CA ARG A 259 -14.12 -7.54 -20.58
C ARG A 259 -13.05 -8.48 -20.07
N ARG A 260 -11.93 -7.93 -19.62
CA ARG A 260 -10.78 -8.67 -19.12
C ARG A 260 -10.27 -8.04 -17.85
N PHE A 261 -9.63 -8.85 -17.05
CA PHE A 261 -8.80 -8.35 -15.96
C PHE A 261 -7.52 -9.16 -15.89
N VAL A 262 -6.48 -8.54 -15.37
CA VAL A 262 -5.20 -9.17 -15.04
C VAL A 262 -5.04 -9.19 -13.53
N TYR A 263 -4.19 -10.05 -13.02
CA TYR A 263 -3.87 -10.11 -11.59
C TYR A 263 -2.49 -10.74 -11.40
N THR A 264 -1.85 -10.44 -10.30
CA THR A 264 -0.63 -11.13 -9.90
C THR A 264 -0.98 -12.41 -9.16
N SER A 265 -0.33 -13.51 -9.49
CA SER A 265 -0.48 -14.79 -8.81
C SER A 265 0.89 -15.41 -8.53
N THR A 266 1.06 -15.92 -7.32
CA THR A 266 2.27 -16.67 -6.93
C THR A 266 1.87 -18.13 -6.73
N SER A 267 2.36 -19.02 -7.58
CA SER A 267 2.31 -20.45 -7.30
C SER A 267 3.44 -20.77 -6.32
N GLY A 268 3.09 -21.21 -5.11
CA GLY A 268 4.10 -21.79 -4.22
C GLY A 268 4.79 -22.95 -4.91
N SER A 269 6.11 -22.86 -5.03
CA SER A 269 6.97 -23.99 -5.44
C SER A 269 7.39 -24.77 -4.20
#